data_eb0a53f9529ea9f08d07ef94f2877075
#
_entry.id   eb0a53f9529ea9f08d07ef94f2877075
#
_cell.length_a   1.000
_cell.length_b   1.000
_cell.length_c   1.000
_cell.angle_alpha   90.00
_cell.angle_beta   90.00
_cell.angle_gamma   90.00
#
_symmetry.space_group_name_H-M   'P 1'
#
loop_
_entity.id
_entity.type
_entity.pdbx_description
1 polymer ?
#
loop_
_entity_poly.entity_id
_entity_poly.type
_entity_poly.pdbx_seq_one_letter_code
_entity_poly.pdbx_strand_id
1 'polypeptide(L)'
;MMAPAAEALGVAFHVLSEAEGSSAAQVSSQVTVGDYKDFDTLRAFAETVDVITFDHEHVPTEHLEALVAAGHSVHPGPHALVYAQDKLKMRAKMDELGLPNPTWREVTDTDSLQAFGDEIGWPIIVKTPRGGYDGHGVKLINSADEAADWFGKGPLLAEEAVDFTRELSVMVGRSPMGQTAVWPVVATLQEGGICTEAVAPAPDLDPAKTQAITADVLTVAESLGVTGVMAMEMFETADGYMVNELAMRPHNTGHWTQDGSITSQFEQHLRAILDLPLGDPAPKAPVTVMANVLGADREDLYRAYLHVLAHDPQVKVHMYGKGVRPGRKLGHVNISGDNVESVLARARHAAHFIAGTDTNPHPDLP
;
A
#
# COMPACT_ATOMS: atom_id res chain seq x y z
N MET A 1 3.31 12.39 3.36
CA MET A 1 3.40 12.55 1.90
C MET A 1 2.21 13.29 1.29
N MET A 2 1.02 13.29 1.89
CA MET A 2 -0.12 14.12 1.44
C MET A 2 0.10 15.63 1.64
N ALA A 3 0.87 16.05 2.66
CA ALA A 3 1.04 17.47 3.00
C ALA A 3 1.48 18.37 1.83
N PRO A 4 2.48 18.01 0.98
CA PRO A 4 2.84 18.84 -0.17
C PRO A 4 1.70 19.02 -1.19
N ALA A 5 0.88 17.97 -1.40
CA ALA A 5 -0.27 18.05 -2.28
C ALA A 5 -1.40 18.91 -1.67
N ALA A 6 -1.61 18.83 -0.36
CA ALA A 6 -2.56 19.67 0.36
C ALA A 6 -2.14 21.15 0.28
N GLU A 7 -0.86 21.46 0.47
CA GLU A 7 -0.32 22.80 0.34
C GLU A 7 -0.54 23.36 -1.08
N ALA A 8 -0.21 22.56 -2.10
CA ALA A 8 -0.38 22.96 -3.50
C ALA A 8 -1.85 23.23 -3.87
N LEU A 9 -2.79 22.53 -3.25
CA LEU A 9 -4.23 22.72 -3.43
C LEU A 9 -4.81 23.84 -2.53
N GLY A 10 -4.02 24.41 -1.63
CA GLY A 10 -4.48 25.43 -0.66
C GLY A 10 -5.41 24.85 0.41
N VAL A 11 -5.27 23.56 0.72
CA VAL A 11 -6.11 22.83 1.70
C VAL A 11 -5.38 22.79 3.04
N ALA A 12 -6.07 23.13 4.13
CA ALA A 12 -5.54 22.99 5.48
C ALA A 12 -5.39 21.50 5.82
N PHE A 13 -4.20 21.14 6.29
CA PHE A 13 -3.85 19.73 6.57
C PHE A 13 -3.59 19.53 8.07
N HIS A 14 -4.55 18.94 8.77
CA HIS A 14 -4.49 18.59 10.18
C HIS A 14 -4.07 17.14 10.36
N VAL A 15 -3.32 16.86 11.42
CA VAL A 15 -2.87 15.50 11.74
C VAL A 15 -3.28 15.14 13.17
N LEU A 16 -3.99 14.02 13.33
CA LEU A 16 -4.08 13.30 14.60
C LEU A 16 -2.93 12.29 14.65
N SER A 17 -2.04 12.45 15.61
CA SER A 17 -0.81 11.67 15.74
C SER A 17 -0.70 11.02 17.09
N GLU A 18 -0.28 9.75 17.16
CA GLU A 18 -0.07 9.03 18.43
C GLU A 18 1.09 9.59 19.26
N ALA A 19 2.00 10.37 18.66
CA ALA A 19 3.15 10.94 19.36
C ALA A 19 3.62 12.26 18.73
N GLU A 20 4.23 13.13 19.55
CA GLU A 20 4.99 14.27 19.07
C GLU A 20 6.15 13.79 18.18
N GLY A 21 6.44 14.55 17.11
CA GLY A 21 7.56 14.23 16.22
C GLY A 21 7.37 13.02 15.31
N SER A 22 6.16 12.47 15.19
CA SER A 22 5.84 11.48 14.16
C SER A 22 6.08 12.05 12.76
N SER A 23 6.23 11.19 11.76
CA SER A 23 6.50 11.60 10.36
C SER A 23 5.51 12.65 9.85
N ALA A 24 4.22 12.47 10.11
CA ALA A 24 3.19 13.39 9.69
C ALA A 24 3.20 14.69 10.53
N ALA A 25 3.47 14.61 11.82
CA ALA A 25 3.57 15.76 12.70
C ALA A 25 4.73 16.70 12.35
N GLN A 26 5.81 16.17 11.76
CA GLN A 26 6.96 16.99 11.34
C GLN A 26 6.65 17.92 10.13
N VAL A 27 5.60 17.65 9.38
CA VAL A 27 5.28 18.36 8.12
C VAL A 27 3.92 19.05 8.14
N SER A 28 3.24 19.06 9.28
CA SER A 28 1.98 19.80 9.47
C SER A 28 2.15 20.84 10.55
N SER A 29 1.60 22.04 10.33
CA SER A 29 1.52 23.09 11.35
C SER A 29 0.35 22.87 12.33
N GLN A 30 -0.55 21.94 12.04
CA GLN A 30 -1.74 21.64 12.84
C GLN A 30 -1.70 20.16 13.23
N VAL A 31 -1.28 19.91 14.46
CA VAL A 31 -1.10 18.57 15.01
C VAL A 31 -1.86 18.45 16.31
N THR A 32 -2.70 17.43 16.38
CA THR A 32 -3.31 16.96 17.64
C THR A 32 -2.59 15.66 18.04
N VAL A 33 -2.05 15.60 19.25
CA VAL A 33 -1.46 14.36 19.77
C VAL A 33 -2.52 13.61 20.57
N GLY A 34 -2.77 12.35 20.19
CA GLY A 34 -3.77 11.51 20.85
C GLY A 34 -3.90 10.13 20.19
N ASP A 35 -4.54 9.22 20.92
CA ASP A 35 -4.79 7.85 20.42
C ASP A 35 -6.07 7.83 19.59
N TYR A 36 -5.96 7.45 18.32
CA TYR A 36 -7.13 7.27 17.41
C TYR A 36 -8.05 6.11 17.83
N LYS A 37 -7.64 5.26 18.78
CA LYS A 37 -8.46 4.21 19.37
C LYS A 37 -9.31 4.72 20.53
N ASP A 38 -8.99 5.89 21.08
CA ASP A 38 -9.86 6.58 22.02
C ASP A 38 -10.90 7.40 21.27
N PHE A 39 -12.17 7.00 21.40
CA PHE A 39 -13.27 7.60 20.64
C PHE A 39 -13.48 9.08 20.98
N ASP A 40 -13.28 9.49 22.23
CA ASP A 40 -13.48 10.88 22.63
C ASP A 40 -12.41 11.79 22.02
N THR A 41 -11.16 11.31 21.95
CA THR A 41 -10.06 11.99 21.25
C THR A 41 -10.35 12.08 19.75
N LEU A 42 -10.75 10.98 19.13
CA LEU A 42 -11.06 10.94 17.69
C LEU A 42 -12.22 11.86 17.34
N ARG A 43 -13.29 11.88 18.16
CA ARG A 43 -14.45 12.76 17.97
C ARG A 43 -14.06 14.23 18.10
N ALA A 44 -13.30 14.59 19.14
CA ALA A 44 -12.83 15.97 19.33
C ALA A 44 -11.97 16.44 18.16
N PHE A 45 -11.12 15.55 17.60
CA PHE A 45 -10.36 15.84 16.39
C PHE A 45 -11.29 16.03 15.17
N ALA A 46 -12.28 15.17 15.01
CA ALA A 46 -13.25 15.24 13.90
C ALA A 46 -14.01 16.58 13.84
N GLU A 47 -14.27 17.21 14.98
CA GLU A 47 -14.90 18.53 15.07
C GLU A 47 -14.03 19.69 14.56
N THR A 48 -12.72 19.45 14.33
CA THR A 48 -11.76 20.48 13.89
C THR A 48 -11.50 20.46 12.38
N VAL A 49 -12.09 19.49 11.64
CA VAL A 49 -11.84 19.27 10.22
C VAL A 49 -13.14 19.05 9.44
N ASP A 50 -13.12 19.37 8.16
CA ASP A 50 -14.27 19.16 7.27
C ASP A 50 -14.35 17.73 6.75
N VAL A 51 -13.17 17.09 6.53
CA VAL A 51 -13.04 15.72 5.98
C VAL A 51 -11.97 14.96 6.73
N ILE A 52 -12.25 13.71 7.08
CA ILE A 52 -11.32 12.78 7.72
C ILE A 52 -10.85 11.75 6.70
N THR A 53 -9.55 11.50 6.69
CA THR A 53 -8.93 10.44 5.87
C THR A 53 -7.78 9.77 6.62
N PHE A 54 -7.18 8.72 6.02
CA PHE A 54 -6.26 7.83 6.71
C PHE A 54 -4.95 7.63 5.92
N ASP A 55 -3.86 7.40 6.64
CA ASP A 55 -2.61 6.86 6.11
C ASP A 55 -2.35 5.39 6.52
N HIS A 56 -3.26 4.83 7.32
CA HIS A 56 -3.30 3.41 7.70
C HIS A 56 -4.75 2.94 7.96
N GLU A 57 -4.99 1.63 8.01
CA GLU A 57 -6.33 1.03 8.16
C GLU A 57 -6.66 0.60 9.61
N HIS A 58 -6.01 1.14 10.65
CA HIS A 58 -6.13 0.62 12.02
C HIS A 58 -7.19 1.30 12.89
N VAL A 59 -7.86 2.34 12.39
CA VAL A 59 -8.93 3.00 13.16
C VAL A 59 -10.10 2.04 13.31
N PRO A 60 -10.63 1.84 14.55
CA PRO A 60 -11.77 0.92 14.77
C PRO A 60 -12.97 1.27 13.91
N THR A 61 -13.55 0.26 13.27
CA THR A 61 -14.71 0.44 12.35
C THR A 61 -15.87 1.10 13.07
N GLU A 62 -16.18 0.68 14.31
CA GLU A 62 -17.24 1.21 15.14
C GLU A 62 -17.09 2.71 15.46
N HIS A 63 -15.86 3.20 15.60
CA HIS A 63 -15.59 4.62 15.79
C HIS A 63 -15.90 5.42 14.52
N LEU A 64 -15.52 4.89 13.35
CA LEU A 64 -15.79 5.53 12.07
C LEU A 64 -17.29 5.55 11.75
N GLU A 65 -17.99 4.46 12.04
CA GLU A 65 -19.45 4.38 11.90
C GLU A 65 -20.15 5.42 12.79
N ALA A 66 -19.69 5.59 14.03
CA ALA A 66 -20.21 6.59 14.95
C ALA A 66 -19.96 8.03 14.45
N LEU A 67 -18.79 8.31 13.88
CA LEU A 67 -18.49 9.63 13.29
C LEU A 67 -19.38 9.91 12.07
N VAL A 68 -19.57 8.95 11.18
CA VAL A 68 -20.47 9.08 10.03
C VAL A 68 -21.91 9.31 10.48
N ALA A 69 -22.38 8.56 11.48
CA ALA A 69 -23.71 8.73 12.06
C ALA A 69 -23.90 10.11 12.72
N ALA A 70 -22.83 10.71 13.25
CA ALA A 70 -22.81 12.07 13.78
C ALA A 70 -22.74 13.17 12.69
N GLY A 71 -22.59 12.79 11.41
CA GLY A 71 -22.58 13.70 10.27
C GLY A 71 -21.20 14.14 9.79
N HIS A 72 -20.13 13.53 10.31
CA HIS A 72 -18.76 13.80 9.84
C HIS A 72 -18.51 13.12 8.49
N SER A 73 -17.77 13.79 7.62
CA SER A 73 -17.31 13.26 6.32
C SER A 73 -16.06 12.40 6.54
N VAL A 74 -16.15 11.10 6.30
CA VAL A 74 -15.07 10.12 6.50
C VAL A 74 -14.81 9.39 5.19
N HIS A 75 -13.57 9.51 4.64
CA HIS A 75 -13.20 8.92 3.36
C HIS A 75 -11.83 8.23 3.39
N PRO A 76 -11.75 6.95 2.95
CA PRO A 76 -12.88 6.11 2.53
C PRO A 76 -13.85 5.84 3.71
N GLY A 77 -15.12 5.62 3.40
CA GLY A 77 -16.13 5.32 4.43
C GLY A 77 -15.87 3.94 5.07
N PRO A 78 -16.38 3.71 6.31
CA PRO A 78 -16.18 2.44 7.03
C PRO A 78 -16.70 1.23 6.25
N HIS A 79 -17.74 1.39 5.43
CA HIS A 79 -18.30 0.35 4.56
C HIS A 79 -17.30 -0.17 3.50
N ALA A 80 -16.39 0.68 3.04
CA ALA A 80 -15.32 0.29 2.12
C ALA A 80 -14.04 -0.13 2.88
N LEU A 81 -13.67 0.64 3.92
CA LEU A 81 -12.44 0.42 4.68
C LEU A 81 -12.37 -0.97 5.32
N VAL A 82 -13.52 -1.54 5.71
CA VAL A 82 -13.61 -2.86 6.34
C VAL A 82 -12.98 -3.97 5.47
N TYR A 83 -12.99 -3.84 4.16
CA TYR A 83 -12.40 -4.84 3.25
C TYR A 83 -10.86 -4.78 3.18
N ALA A 84 -10.24 -3.67 3.57
CA ALA A 84 -8.81 -3.59 3.81
C ALA A 84 -8.43 -4.04 5.23
N GLN A 85 -9.36 -3.93 6.19
CA GLN A 85 -9.14 -4.31 7.59
C GLN A 85 -9.33 -5.80 7.85
N ASP A 86 -10.18 -6.49 7.06
CA ASP A 86 -10.65 -7.85 7.34
C ASP A 86 -10.53 -8.73 6.08
N LYS A 87 -9.52 -9.60 6.09
CA LYS A 87 -9.20 -10.48 4.95
C LYS A 87 -10.30 -11.51 4.65
N LEU A 88 -11.04 -11.99 5.66
CA LEU A 88 -12.16 -12.90 5.44
C LEU A 88 -13.30 -12.21 4.68
N LYS A 89 -13.65 -10.99 5.09
CA LYS A 89 -14.65 -10.18 4.38
C LYS A 89 -14.21 -9.85 2.97
N MET A 90 -12.93 -9.51 2.80
CA MET A 90 -12.37 -9.20 1.49
C MET A 90 -12.46 -10.42 0.56
N ARG A 91 -12.05 -11.62 1.00
CA ARG A 91 -12.15 -12.85 0.21
C ARG A 91 -13.58 -13.17 -0.20
N ALA A 92 -14.51 -13.12 0.75
CA ALA A 92 -15.94 -13.34 0.47
C ALA A 92 -16.48 -12.32 -0.56
N LYS A 93 -16.01 -11.07 -0.51
CA LYS A 93 -16.41 -10.04 -1.47
C LYS A 93 -15.83 -10.27 -2.85
N MET A 94 -14.59 -10.75 -2.95
CA MET A 94 -14.00 -11.10 -4.25
C MET A 94 -14.77 -12.26 -4.90
N ASP A 95 -15.18 -13.28 -4.12
CA ASP A 95 -16.02 -14.37 -4.62
C ASP A 95 -17.41 -13.87 -5.08
N GLU A 96 -18.03 -12.99 -4.28
CA GLU A 96 -19.33 -12.37 -4.64
C GLU A 96 -19.28 -11.63 -5.98
N LEU A 97 -18.15 -10.96 -6.23
CA LEU A 97 -17.90 -10.23 -7.48
C LEU A 97 -17.43 -11.12 -8.64
N GLY A 98 -17.15 -12.40 -8.38
CA GLY A 98 -16.64 -13.34 -9.38
C GLY A 98 -15.21 -13.04 -9.84
N LEU A 99 -14.42 -12.39 -9.00
CA LEU A 99 -13.05 -12.02 -9.30
C LEU A 99 -12.06 -13.17 -9.06
N PRO A 100 -10.92 -13.21 -9.77
CA PRO A 100 -9.87 -14.18 -9.53
C PRO A 100 -9.38 -14.12 -8.07
N ASN A 101 -9.63 -15.19 -7.33
CA ASN A 101 -9.42 -15.26 -5.89
C ASN A 101 -8.76 -16.61 -5.55
N PRO A 102 -7.73 -16.67 -4.68
CA PRO A 102 -7.22 -17.94 -4.19
C PRO A 102 -8.33 -18.78 -3.57
N THR A 103 -8.23 -20.10 -3.66
CA THR A 103 -9.09 -20.98 -2.86
C THR A 103 -8.86 -20.72 -1.39
N TRP A 104 -9.91 -20.47 -0.62
CA TRP A 104 -9.78 -20.05 0.78
C TRP A 104 -10.87 -20.63 1.67
N ARG A 105 -10.60 -20.61 2.98
CA ARG A 105 -11.56 -21.02 4.02
C ARG A 105 -11.30 -20.28 5.32
N GLU A 106 -12.37 -19.91 6.03
CA GLU A 106 -12.31 -19.57 7.44
C GLU A 106 -12.13 -20.85 8.25
N VAL A 107 -11.09 -20.91 9.09
CA VAL A 107 -10.78 -22.04 9.95
C VAL A 107 -10.73 -21.60 11.40
N THR A 108 -11.29 -22.41 12.32
CA THR A 108 -11.45 -22.05 13.73
C THR A 108 -10.60 -22.92 14.68
N ASP A 109 -10.05 -24.00 14.15
CA ASP A 109 -9.24 -24.98 14.89
C ASP A 109 -8.31 -25.76 13.97
N THR A 110 -7.44 -26.56 14.56
CA THR A 110 -6.46 -27.39 13.85
C THR A 110 -7.13 -28.45 12.96
N ASP A 111 -8.30 -28.99 13.37
CA ASP A 111 -8.99 -30.02 12.58
C ASP A 111 -9.57 -29.44 11.30
N SER A 112 -10.20 -28.25 11.35
CA SER A 112 -10.71 -27.54 10.17
C SER A 112 -9.58 -27.09 9.24
N LEU A 113 -8.43 -26.70 9.79
CA LEU A 113 -7.24 -26.35 9.02
C LEU A 113 -6.63 -27.58 8.32
N GLN A 114 -6.54 -28.72 9.04
CA GLN A 114 -6.08 -29.98 8.47
C GLN A 114 -6.99 -30.43 7.31
N ALA A 115 -8.30 -30.37 7.51
CA ALA A 115 -9.27 -30.75 6.48
C ALA A 115 -9.15 -29.88 5.23
N PHE A 116 -8.88 -28.58 5.38
CA PHE A 116 -8.65 -27.67 4.24
C PHE A 116 -7.36 -28.03 3.50
N GLY A 117 -6.24 -28.24 4.22
CA GLY A 117 -4.97 -28.61 3.60
C GLY A 117 -5.01 -29.98 2.90
N ASP A 118 -5.75 -30.95 3.45
CA ASP A 118 -5.92 -32.27 2.82
C ASP A 118 -6.78 -32.20 1.55
N GLU A 119 -7.71 -31.24 1.48
CA GLU A 119 -8.57 -31.01 0.30
C GLU A 119 -7.82 -30.37 -0.86
N ILE A 120 -7.04 -29.30 -0.57
CA ILE A 120 -6.41 -28.49 -1.64
C ILE A 120 -4.94 -28.84 -1.90
N GLY A 121 -4.30 -29.57 -0.98
CA GLY A 121 -2.87 -29.89 -1.02
C GLY A 121 -2.02 -28.93 -0.17
N TRP A 122 -0.94 -29.48 0.38
CA TRP A 122 0.07 -28.73 1.13
C TRP A 122 1.21 -28.29 0.19
N PRO A 123 1.92 -27.17 0.44
CA PRO A 123 1.73 -26.23 1.55
C PRO A 123 0.54 -25.28 1.34
N ILE A 124 0.06 -24.68 2.43
CA ILE A 124 -0.99 -23.63 2.42
C ILE A 124 -0.51 -22.37 3.14
N ILE A 125 -1.18 -21.26 2.87
CA ILE A 125 -0.97 -19.99 3.57
C ILE A 125 -2.03 -19.83 4.66
N VAL A 126 -1.58 -19.47 5.87
CA VAL A 126 -2.48 -19.08 6.96
C VAL A 126 -2.25 -17.61 7.32
N LYS A 127 -3.33 -16.86 7.45
CA LYS A 127 -3.30 -15.42 7.77
C LYS A 127 -4.20 -15.11 8.96
N THR A 128 -3.76 -14.16 9.80
CA THR A 128 -4.69 -13.50 10.72
C THR A 128 -5.64 -12.61 9.92
N PRO A 129 -6.96 -12.67 10.15
CA PRO A 129 -7.91 -11.87 9.37
C PRO A 129 -7.67 -10.37 9.50
N ARG A 130 -7.23 -9.92 10.67
CA ARG A 130 -6.98 -8.50 10.98
C ARG A 130 -5.57 -8.28 11.54
N GLY A 131 -5.03 -7.08 11.35
CA GLY A 131 -3.80 -6.60 11.98
C GLY A 131 -2.49 -7.10 11.37
N GLY A 132 -2.51 -7.84 10.26
CA GLY A 132 -1.31 -8.22 9.51
C GLY A 132 -0.82 -7.10 8.59
N TYR A 133 0.50 -6.90 8.52
CA TYR A 133 1.16 -5.94 7.63
C TYR A 133 2.62 -6.36 7.40
N ASP A 134 3.20 -6.01 6.26
CA ASP A 134 4.62 -6.25 5.93
C ASP A 134 5.09 -7.69 6.31
N GLY A 135 4.33 -8.73 5.95
CA GLY A 135 4.63 -10.14 6.24
C GLY A 135 4.28 -10.60 7.66
N HIS A 136 3.87 -9.71 8.56
CA HIS A 136 3.38 -10.12 9.88
C HIS A 136 1.96 -10.69 9.80
N GLY A 137 1.70 -11.77 10.57
CA GLY A 137 0.40 -12.43 10.57
C GLY A 137 0.12 -13.28 9.31
N VAL A 138 1.17 -13.69 8.60
CA VAL A 138 1.13 -14.60 7.44
C VAL A 138 2.15 -15.72 7.67
N LYS A 139 1.78 -16.96 7.38
CA LYS A 139 2.66 -18.12 7.51
C LYS A 139 2.36 -19.13 6.39
N LEU A 140 3.40 -19.57 5.70
CA LEU A 140 3.36 -20.77 4.86
C LEU A 140 3.57 -21.98 5.75
N ILE A 141 2.67 -22.97 5.68
CA ILE A 141 2.71 -24.17 6.52
C ILE A 141 2.56 -25.44 5.69
N ASN A 142 3.19 -26.52 6.16
CA ASN A 142 3.14 -27.84 5.55
C ASN A 142 2.27 -28.82 6.33
N SER A 143 1.79 -28.43 7.50
CA SER A 143 0.86 -29.18 8.35
C SER A 143 0.07 -28.24 9.26
N ALA A 144 -1.10 -28.66 9.71
CA ALA A 144 -1.95 -27.85 10.58
C ALA A 144 -1.29 -27.56 11.95
N ASP A 145 -0.45 -28.45 12.44
CA ASP A 145 0.25 -28.30 13.73
C ASP A 145 1.16 -27.06 13.75
N GLU A 146 1.68 -26.65 12.59
CA GLU A 146 2.55 -25.47 12.50
C GLU A 146 1.84 -24.14 12.80
N ALA A 147 0.50 -24.12 12.78
CA ALA A 147 -0.31 -22.95 13.10
C ALA A 147 -1.16 -23.14 14.37
N ALA A 148 -0.95 -24.23 15.13
CA ALA A 148 -1.76 -24.56 16.30
C ALA A 148 -1.76 -23.46 17.36
N ASP A 149 -0.64 -22.76 17.54
CA ASP A 149 -0.46 -21.66 18.49
C ASP A 149 -1.15 -20.33 18.04
N TRP A 150 -1.64 -20.27 16.81
CA TRP A 150 -2.37 -19.09 16.30
C TRP A 150 -3.86 -19.10 16.65
N PHE A 151 -4.40 -20.29 16.90
CA PHE A 151 -5.78 -20.43 17.37
C PHE A 151 -5.94 -19.88 18.80
N GLY A 152 -7.19 -19.51 19.15
CA GLY A 152 -7.51 -18.93 20.46
C GLY A 152 -7.64 -17.41 20.51
N LYS A 153 -7.31 -16.73 19.39
CA LYS A 153 -7.55 -15.28 19.21
C LYS A 153 -8.67 -14.98 18.21
N GLY A 154 -9.39 -15.98 17.77
CA GLY A 154 -10.43 -15.89 16.74
C GLY A 154 -10.13 -16.82 15.56
N PRO A 155 -10.97 -16.76 14.51
CA PRO A 155 -10.76 -17.54 13.30
C PRO A 155 -9.51 -17.10 12.55
N LEU A 156 -8.99 -17.98 11.71
CA LEU A 156 -7.90 -17.68 10.76
C LEU A 156 -8.43 -17.82 9.33
N LEU A 157 -7.73 -17.17 8.41
CA LEU A 157 -7.90 -17.35 6.98
C LEU A 157 -6.88 -18.37 6.51
N ALA A 158 -7.32 -19.50 5.96
CA ALA A 158 -6.50 -20.46 5.23
C ALA A 158 -6.69 -20.25 3.73
N GLU A 159 -5.60 -20.24 2.98
CA GLU A 159 -5.59 -20.03 1.52
C GLU A 159 -4.64 -21.01 0.84
N GLU A 160 -4.93 -21.36 -0.41
CA GLU A 160 -3.96 -22.06 -1.25
C GLU A 160 -2.67 -21.25 -1.38
N ALA A 161 -1.53 -21.91 -1.44
CA ALA A 161 -0.27 -21.29 -1.79
C ALA A 161 -0.24 -21.10 -3.31
N VAL A 162 -0.56 -19.89 -3.76
CA VAL A 162 -0.60 -19.54 -5.19
C VAL A 162 0.79 -19.68 -5.81
N ASP A 163 0.88 -20.45 -6.91
CA ASP A 163 2.09 -20.49 -7.75
C ASP A 163 2.06 -19.26 -8.68
N PHE A 164 2.92 -18.29 -8.42
CA PHE A 164 2.95 -17.03 -9.15
C PHE A 164 4.33 -16.71 -9.72
N THR A 165 4.35 -15.99 -10.82
CA THR A 165 5.58 -15.56 -11.49
C THR A 165 6.12 -14.25 -10.94
N ARG A 166 5.23 -13.35 -10.53
CA ARG A 166 5.56 -12.06 -9.88
C ARG A 166 4.33 -11.46 -9.21
N GLU A 167 4.57 -10.45 -8.42
CA GLU A 167 3.50 -9.65 -7.81
C GLU A 167 3.20 -8.41 -8.65
N LEU A 168 1.92 -8.06 -8.70
CA LEU A 168 1.41 -6.88 -9.40
C LEU A 168 0.59 -6.02 -8.43
N SER A 169 0.46 -4.74 -8.76
CA SER A 169 -0.47 -3.85 -8.08
C SER A 169 -1.08 -2.87 -9.08
N VAL A 170 -2.35 -2.50 -8.86
CA VAL A 170 -3.02 -1.45 -9.61
C VAL A 170 -3.71 -0.50 -8.65
N MET A 171 -3.71 0.78 -8.98
CA MET A 171 -4.40 1.78 -8.17
C MET A 171 -5.49 2.49 -8.95
N VAL A 172 -6.56 2.84 -8.24
CA VAL A 172 -7.66 3.64 -8.72
C VAL A 172 -7.98 4.76 -7.73
N GLY A 173 -8.16 5.97 -8.25
CA GLY A 173 -8.83 7.07 -7.55
C GLY A 173 -10.29 7.10 -7.94
N ARG A 174 -11.21 7.27 -6.97
CA ARG A 174 -12.63 7.39 -7.22
C ARG A 174 -13.24 8.52 -6.38
N SER A 175 -14.00 9.41 -7.04
CA SER A 175 -14.73 10.49 -6.38
C SER A 175 -16.08 10.02 -5.83
N PRO A 176 -16.72 10.77 -4.92
CA PRO A 176 -18.09 10.46 -4.45
C PRO A 176 -19.10 10.35 -5.59
N MET A 177 -18.91 11.14 -6.66
CA MET A 177 -19.80 11.16 -7.84
C MET A 177 -19.50 10.05 -8.85
N GLY A 178 -18.55 9.14 -8.53
CA GLY A 178 -18.24 7.99 -9.36
C GLY A 178 -17.24 8.26 -10.50
N GLN A 179 -16.61 9.44 -10.58
CA GLN A 179 -15.48 9.64 -11.49
C GLN A 179 -14.33 8.75 -11.05
N THR A 180 -13.66 8.08 -12.00
CA THR A 180 -12.53 7.19 -11.74
C THR A 180 -11.30 7.59 -12.52
N ALA A 181 -10.12 7.35 -11.96
CA ALA A 181 -8.83 7.49 -12.62
C ALA A 181 -7.94 6.32 -12.21
N VAL A 182 -7.47 5.51 -13.17
CA VAL A 182 -6.68 4.30 -12.93
C VAL A 182 -5.26 4.55 -13.43
N TRP A 183 -4.26 4.29 -12.58
CA TRP A 183 -2.85 4.29 -13.00
C TRP A 183 -2.49 2.97 -13.68
N PRO A 184 -1.41 2.96 -14.47
CA PRO A 184 -0.88 1.71 -15.02
C PRO A 184 -0.67 0.65 -13.93
N VAL A 185 -0.89 -0.62 -14.30
CA VAL A 185 -0.48 -1.76 -13.46
C VAL A 185 1.03 -1.71 -13.26
N VAL A 186 1.49 -1.95 -12.05
CA VAL A 186 2.92 -1.98 -11.70
C VAL A 186 3.35 -3.39 -11.31
N ALA A 187 4.58 -3.75 -11.62
CA ALA A 187 5.22 -4.93 -11.07
C ALA A 187 5.89 -4.56 -9.75
N THR A 188 5.77 -5.40 -8.74
CA THR A 188 6.40 -5.19 -7.44
C THR A 188 7.36 -6.32 -7.10
N LEU A 189 8.41 -5.99 -6.35
CA LEU A 189 9.31 -6.96 -5.76
C LEU A 189 9.16 -6.92 -4.25
N GLN A 190 8.93 -8.08 -3.67
CA GLN A 190 8.87 -8.26 -2.21
C GLN A 190 10.09 -9.08 -1.74
N GLU A 191 10.73 -8.63 -0.68
CA GLU A 191 11.79 -9.38 -0.01
C GLU A 191 11.44 -9.51 1.47
N GLY A 192 11.32 -10.75 1.94
CA GLY A 192 10.93 -11.02 3.32
C GLY A 192 9.55 -10.45 3.70
N GLY A 193 8.61 -10.34 2.74
CA GLY A 193 7.27 -9.78 2.95
C GLY A 193 7.23 -8.24 2.92
N ILE A 194 8.33 -7.57 2.57
CA ILE A 194 8.41 -6.11 2.48
C ILE A 194 8.59 -5.73 1.02
N CYS A 195 7.71 -4.90 0.47
CA CYS A 195 7.89 -4.35 -0.88
C CYS A 195 9.17 -3.51 -0.92
N THR A 196 10.12 -3.91 -1.76
CA THR A 196 11.38 -3.20 -1.98
C THR A 196 11.33 -2.28 -3.18
N GLU A 197 10.60 -2.67 -4.23
CA GLU A 197 10.56 -1.96 -5.51
C GLU A 197 9.15 -1.99 -6.12
N ALA A 198 8.86 -0.97 -6.93
CA ALA A 198 7.74 -0.96 -7.86
C ALA A 198 8.18 -0.39 -9.21
N VAL A 199 7.87 -1.11 -10.28
CA VAL A 199 8.20 -0.73 -11.67
C VAL A 199 6.92 -0.38 -12.41
N ALA A 200 6.80 0.83 -12.86
CA ALA A 200 5.63 1.38 -13.54
C ALA A 200 5.94 1.79 -15.00
N PRO A 201 5.17 1.36 -15.99
CA PRO A 201 4.23 0.22 -15.99
C PRO A 201 4.91 -1.12 -15.75
N ALA A 202 4.15 -2.15 -15.39
CA ALA A 202 4.67 -3.52 -15.25
C ALA A 202 5.28 -3.98 -16.59
N PRO A 203 6.59 -4.31 -16.63
CA PRO A 203 7.24 -4.73 -17.87
C PRO A 203 6.61 -6.03 -18.42
N ASP A 204 6.49 -6.12 -19.74
CA ASP A 204 6.04 -7.31 -20.47
C ASP A 204 4.69 -7.90 -19.98
N LEU A 205 3.84 -7.07 -19.34
CA LEU A 205 2.50 -7.49 -18.95
C LEU A 205 1.61 -7.58 -20.20
N ASP A 206 0.96 -8.73 -20.35
CA ASP A 206 0.02 -8.98 -21.45
C ASP A 206 -1.08 -7.90 -21.48
N PRO A 207 -1.34 -7.27 -22.65
CA PRO A 207 -2.39 -6.26 -22.78
C PRO A 207 -3.79 -6.75 -22.37
N ALA A 208 -4.11 -8.04 -22.62
CA ALA A 208 -5.39 -8.61 -22.21
C ALA A 208 -5.47 -8.73 -20.67
N LYS A 209 -4.39 -9.16 -20.00
CA LYS A 209 -4.31 -9.14 -18.54
C LYS A 209 -4.44 -7.71 -18.00
N THR A 210 -3.74 -6.74 -18.60
CA THR A 210 -3.84 -5.33 -18.22
C THR A 210 -5.29 -4.82 -18.28
N GLN A 211 -6.00 -5.14 -19.36
CA GLN A 211 -7.40 -4.76 -19.55
C GLN A 211 -8.31 -5.42 -18.48
N ALA A 212 -8.11 -6.71 -18.22
CA ALA A 212 -8.89 -7.45 -17.22
C ALA A 212 -8.65 -6.87 -15.82
N ILE A 213 -7.40 -6.67 -15.40
CA ILE A 213 -7.04 -6.06 -14.11
C ILE A 213 -7.67 -4.66 -13.96
N THR A 214 -7.62 -3.85 -15.04
CA THR A 214 -8.22 -2.51 -15.02
C THR A 214 -9.74 -2.57 -14.86
N ALA A 215 -10.42 -3.49 -15.51
CA ALA A 215 -11.86 -3.68 -15.37
C ALA A 215 -12.24 -4.14 -13.95
N ASP A 216 -11.45 -5.06 -13.40
CA ASP A 216 -11.71 -5.61 -12.07
C ASP A 216 -11.48 -4.59 -10.96
N VAL A 217 -10.41 -3.78 -11.01
CA VAL A 217 -10.19 -2.74 -9.99
C VAL A 217 -11.29 -1.68 -10.02
N LEU A 218 -11.83 -1.35 -11.19
CA LEU A 218 -12.98 -0.45 -11.31
C LEU A 218 -14.23 -1.07 -10.71
N THR A 219 -14.50 -2.36 -11.01
CA THR A 219 -15.63 -3.10 -10.42
C THR A 219 -15.55 -3.15 -8.90
N VAL A 220 -14.37 -3.41 -8.34
CA VAL A 220 -14.15 -3.41 -6.89
C VAL A 220 -14.42 -2.02 -6.31
N ALA A 221 -13.79 -0.97 -6.87
CA ALA A 221 -13.92 0.39 -6.36
C ALA A 221 -15.37 0.89 -6.39
N GLU A 222 -16.13 0.54 -7.44
CA GLU A 222 -17.55 0.88 -7.58
C GLU A 222 -18.41 0.09 -6.59
N SER A 223 -18.26 -1.25 -6.54
CA SER A 223 -19.04 -2.13 -5.67
C SER A 223 -18.85 -1.80 -4.19
N LEU A 224 -17.65 -1.41 -3.78
CA LEU A 224 -17.33 -1.01 -2.41
C LEU A 224 -17.69 0.45 -2.12
N GLY A 225 -18.08 1.24 -3.11
CA GLY A 225 -18.35 2.67 -2.96
C GLY A 225 -17.16 3.46 -2.45
N VAL A 226 -15.94 3.11 -2.92
CA VAL A 226 -14.72 3.77 -2.49
C VAL A 226 -14.75 5.26 -2.82
N THR A 227 -14.37 6.11 -1.87
CA THR A 227 -14.04 7.52 -2.10
C THR A 227 -12.62 7.77 -1.63
N GLY A 228 -11.75 8.19 -2.55
CA GLY A 228 -10.30 8.30 -2.34
C GLY A 228 -9.52 7.38 -3.27
N VAL A 229 -8.32 7.01 -2.88
CA VAL A 229 -7.46 6.06 -3.61
C VAL A 229 -7.55 4.68 -2.97
N MET A 230 -7.67 3.67 -3.82
CA MET A 230 -7.58 2.25 -3.47
C MET A 230 -6.46 1.60 -4.28
N ALA A 231 -5.73 0.69 -3.67
CA ALA A 231 -4.82 -0.22 -4.34
C ALA A 231 -5.35 -1.66 -4.25
N MET A 232 -5.16 -2.42 -5.33
CA MET A 232 -5.41 -3.86 -5.39
C MET A 232 -4.10 -4.55 -5.72
N GLU A 233 -3.60 -5.36 -4.78
CA GLU A 233 -2.41 -6.20 -4.95
C GLU A 233 -2.80 -7.59 -5.47
N MET A 234 -1.96 -8.16 -6.33
CA MET A 234 -2.27 -9.39 -7.05
C MET A 234 -1.03 -10.22 -7.26
N PHE A 235 -1.24 -11.52 -7.42
CA PHE A 235 -0.25 -12.48 -7.91
C PHE A 235 -0.49 -12.72 -9.40
N GLU A 236 0.52 -12.50 -10.26
CA GLU A 236 0.46 -12.92 -11.66
C GLU A 236 0.76 -14.41 -11.74
N THR A 237 -0.17 -15.17 -12.33
CA THR A 237 -0.02 -16.60 -12.58
C THR A 237 0.21 -16.87 -14.08
N ALA A 238 0.55 -18.11 -14.41
CA ALA A 238 0.73 -18.52 -15.81
C ALA A 238 -0.52 -18.21 -16.65
N ASP A 239 -1.72 -18.45 -16.10
CA ASP A 239 -2.99 -18.34 -16.81
C ASP A 239 -3.75 -17.03 -16.56
N GLY A 240 -3.27 -16.16 -15.64
CA GLY A 240 -3.99 -14.93 -15.30
C GLY A 240 -3.38 -14.20 -14.12
N TYR A 241 -4.21 -13.89 -13.16
CA TYR A 241 -3.80 -13.28 -11.87
C TYR A 241 -4.82 -13.64 -10.78
N MET A 242 -4.42 -13.48 -9.51
CA MET A 242 -5.31 -13.65 -8.36
C MET A 242 -5.17 -12.46 -7.43
N VAL A 243 -6.29 -11.96 -6.88
CA VAL A 243 -6.30 -10.84 -5.92
C VAL A 243 -5.66 -11.31 -4.61
N ASN A 244 -4.67 -10.56 -4.14
CA ASN A 244 -4.04 -10.81 -2.85
C ASN A 244 -4.69 -10.00 -1.72
N GLU A 245 -4.61 -8.66 -1.80
CA GLU A 245 -5.22 -7.79 -0.80
C GLU A 245 -5.63 -6.41 -1.36
N LEU A 246 -6.41 -5.69 -0.57
CA LEU A 246 -6.83 -4.32 -0.86
C LEU A 246 -6.24 -3.36 0.17
N ALA A 247 -5.89 -2.16 -0.28
CA ALA A 247 -5.56 -1.04 0.58
C ALA A 247 -6.46 0.15 0.24
N MET A 248 -7.09 0.75 1.25
CA MET A 248 -8.07 1.84 1.08
C MET A 248 -7.46 3.21 1.37
N ARG A 249 -6.27 3.48 0.85
CA ARG A 249 -5.48 4.69 1.07
C ARG A 249 -4.38 4.81 0.01
N PRO A 250 -3.67 5.96 -0.06
CA PRO A 250 -2.41 6.00 -0.80
C PRO A 250 -1.48 4.86 -0.37
N HIS A 251 -0.94 4.14 -1.35
CA HIS A 251 -0.24 2.88 -1.14
C HIS A 251 1.24 2.95 -1.53
N ASN A 252 2.06 2.09 -0.92
CA ASN A 252 3.50 2.04 -1.18
C ASN A 252 3.82 1.79 -2.67
N THR A 253 3.07 0.89 -3.31
CA THR A 253 3.22 0.57 -4.73
C THR A 253 2.89 1.74 -5.67
N GLY A 254 2.27 2.80 -5.15
CA GLY A 254 1.94 4.04 -5.86
C GLY A 254 2.88 5.21 -5.60
N HIS A 255 3.95 5.04 -4.82
CA HIS A 255 4.85 6.16 -4.52
C HIS A 255 5.60 6.67 -5.76
N TRP A 256 5.79 5.83 -6.78
CA TRP A 256 6.34 6.25 -8.08
C TRP A 256 5.57 7.41 -8.71
N THR A 257 4.26 7.51 -8.42
CA THR A 257 3.38 8.54 -9.00
C THR A 257 3.75 9.96 -8.59
N GLN A 258 4.50 10.16 -7.48
CA GLN A 258 4.91 11.49 -7.05
C GLN A 258 5.72 12.22 -8.13
N ASP A 259 6.58 11.50 -8.82
CA ASP A 259 7.45 12.08 -9.84
C ASP A 259 7.13 11.53 -11.23
N GLY A 260 6.66 10.29 -11.32
CA GLY A 260 6.46 9.55 -12.56
C GLY A 260 5.07 9.67 -13.19
N SER A 261 4.07 10.23 -12.50
CA SER A 261 2.73 10.46 -13.04
C SER A 261 2.40 11.96 -13.12
N ILE A 262 1.48 12.35 -14.00
CA ILE A 262 1.00 13.74 -14.09
C ILE A 262 0.34 14.15 -12.78
N THR A 263 -0.57 13.30 -12.26
CA THR A 263 -1.20 13.48 -10.94
C THR A 263 -0.75 12.36 -10.01
N SER A 264 -0.17 12.72 -8.88
CA SER A 264 0.26 11.74 -7.88
C SER A 264 -0.93 11.11 -7.16
N GLN A 265 -0.72 9.91 -6.59
CA GLN A 265 -1.74 9.27 -5.75
C GLN A 265 -2.18 10.15 -4.57
N PHE A 266 -1.28 10.97 -4.03
CA PHE A 266 -1.57 11.84 -2.89
C PHE A 266 -2.47 13.00 -3.28
N GLU A 267 -2.18 13.65 -4.41
CA GLU A 267 -3.03 14.71 -4.95
C GLU A 267 -4.39 14.15 -5.38
N GLN A 268 -4.38 13.00 -6.07
CA GLN A 268 -5.62 12.34 -6.50
C GLN A 268 -6.51 11.93 -5.34
N HIS A 269 -5.89 11.44 -4.24
CA HIS A 269 -6.63 11.09 -3.03
C HIS A 269 -7.32 12.32 -2.44
N LEU A 270 -6.59 13.43 -2.31
CA LEU A 270 -7.16 14.68 -1.82
C LEU A 270 -8.26 15.21 -2.75
N ARG A 271 -8.07 15.19 -4.06
CA ARG A 271 -9.12 15.57 -5.02
C ARG A 271 -10.35 14.71 -4.85
N ALA A 272 -10.19 13.40 -4.73
CA ALA A 272 -11.30 12.47 -4.57
C ALA A 272 -12.10 12.72 -3.29
N ILE A 273 -11.42 12.83 -2.13
CA ILE A 273 -12.11 12.99 -0.84
C ILE A 273 -12.72 14.38 -0.64
N LEU A 274 -12.27 15.38 -1.41
CA LEU A 274 -12.78 16.76 -1.40
C LEU A 274 -13.80 17.01 -2.52
N ASP A 275 -14.19 15.96 -3.25
CA ASP A 275 -15.12 16.04 -4.40
C ASP A 275 -14.64 17.02 -5.50
N LEU A 276 -13.33 17.13 -5.68
CA LEU A 276 -12.74 17.86 -6.77
C LEU A 276 -12.62 16.96 -8.02
N PRO A 277 -12.64 17.54 -9.24
CA PRO A 277 -12.37 16.77 -10.45
C PRO A 277 -11.04 16.02 -10.37
N LEU A 278 -11.06 14.74 -10.72
CA LEU A 278 -9.85 13.93 -10.71
C LEU A 278 -8.86 14.39 -11.79
N GLY A 279 -7.58 14.24 -11.48
CA GLY A 279 -6.49 14.57 -12.39
C GLY A 279 -6.11 13.42 -13.31
N ASP A 280 -5.27 13.69 -14.28
CA ASP A 280 -4.76 12.73 -15.26
C ASP A 280 -3.75 11.77 -14.58
N PRO A 281 -3.99 10.45 -14.54
CA PRO A 281 -3.07 9.47 -13.96
C PRO A 281 -1.93 9.05 -14.91
N ALA A 282 -1.84 9.65 -16.10
CA ALA A 282 -0.87 9.22 -17.12
C ALA A 282 0.58 9.31 -16.63
N PRO A 283 1.44 8.34 -17.00
CA PRO A 283 2.87 8.38 -16.70
C PRO A 283 3.56 9.51 -17.51
N LYS A 284 4.60 10.09 -16.91
CA LYS A 284 5.43 11.15 -17.52
C LYS A 284 6.59 10.60 -18.37
N ALA A 285 6.93 9.32 -18.18
CA ALA A 285 8.02 8.64 -18.87
C ALA A 285 7.62 7.20 -19.20
N PRO A 286 8.29 6.56 -20.16
CA PRO A 286 8.05 5.15 -20.49
C PRO A 286 8.20 4.21 -19.29
N VAL A 287 9.12 4.49 -18.38
CA VAL A 287 9.36 3.71 -17.16
C VAL A 287 9.63 4.65 -15.99
N THR A 288 9.05 4.35 -14.85
CA THR A 288 9.44 4.91 -13.55
C THR A 288 9.60 3.77 -12.54
N VAL A 289 10.70 3.78 -11.81
CA VAL A 289 10.95 2.82 -10.72
C VAL A 289 10.96 3.57 -9.40
N MET A 290 10.20 3.05 -8.45
CA MET A 290 10.29 3.39 -7.04
C MET A 290 11.10 2.30 -6.33
N ALA A 291 12.11 2.69 -5.54
CA ALA A 291 12.82 1.78 -4.65
C ALA A 291 12.75 2.29 -3.21
N ASN A 292 12.33 1.43 -2.29
CA ASN A 292 12.25 1.76 -0.87
C ASN A 292 13.65 1.82 -0.23
N VAL A 293 13.89 2.85 0.57
CA VAL A 293 15.06 2.95 1.44
C VAL A 293 14.73 2.22 2.75
N LEU A 294 15.29 1.03 2.93
CA LEU A 294 15.09 0.23 4.14
C LEU A 294 16.20 0.51 5.14
N GLY A 295 15.84 0.69 6.41
CA GLY A 295 16.80 0.95 7.48
C GLY A 295 17.81 -0.20 7.64
N ALA A 296 19.06 0.16 7.84
CA ALA A 296 20.19 -0.72 8.12
C ALA A 296 21.05 -0.07 9.23
N ASP A 297 22.37 -0.26 9.18
CA ASP A 297 23.29 0.20 10.23
C ASP A 297 23.69 1.69 10.11
N ARG A 298 23.36 2.35 9.00
CA ARG A 298 23.70 3.77 8.79
C ARG A 298 22.71 4.66 9.52
N GLU A 299 23.17 5.39 10.54
CA GLU A 299 22.35 6.34 11.30
C GLU A 299 22.17 7.67 10.57
N ASP A 300 23.23 8.22 9.95
CA ASP A 300 23.20 9.50 9.23
C ASP A 300 22.95 9.28 7.73
N LEU A 301 21.68 9.21 7.37
CA LEU A 301 21.26 9.00 5.98
C LEU A 301 21.54 10.22 5.09
N TYR A 302 21.60 11.43 5.67
CA TYR A 302 21.79 12.67 4.92
C TYR A 302 23.14 12.73 4.20
N ARG A 303 24.19 12.16 4.79
CA ARG A 303 25.52 12.11 4.16
C ARG A 303 25.55 11.38 2.82
N ALA A 304 24.62 10.45 2.62
CA ALA A 304 24.52 9.73 1.36
C ALA A 304 24.03 10.60 0.19
N TYR A 305 23.34 11.70 0.47
CA TYR A 305 22.76 12.55 -0.57
C TYR A 305 23.80 13.18 -1.48
N LEU A 306 24.97 13.54 -0.94
CA LEU A 306 26.04 14.12 -1.74
C LEU A 306 26.47 13.18 -2.87
N HIS A 307 26.62 11.89 -2.56
CA HIS A 307 26.95 10.87 -3.56
C HIS A 307 25.77 10.63 -4.51
N VAL A 308 24.61 10.30 -3.97
CA VAL A 308 23.43 9.88 -4.77
C VAL A 308 23.01 10.98 -5.76
N LEU A 309 22.93 12.24 -5.30
CA LEU A 309 22.51 13.36 -6.15
C LEU A 309 23.58 13.81 -7.15
N ALA A 310 24.88 13.58 -6.84
CA ALA A 310 25.94 13.85 -7.79
C ALA A 310 26.06 12.73 -8.82
N HIS A 311 25.87 11.47 -8.40
CA HIS A 311 25.94 10.31 -9.29
C HIS A 311 24.75 10.26 -10.27
N ASP A 312 23.55 10.57 -9.78
CA ASP A 312 22.34 10.62 -10.60
C ASP A 312 21.52 11.89 -10.29
N PRO A 313 21.69 12.95 -11.08
CA PRO A 313 20.92 14.20 -10.90
C PRO A 313 19.40 14.06 -11.14
N GLN A 314 18.94 12.96 -11.73
CA GLN A 314 17.53 12.71 -11.99
C GLN A 314 16.80 12.04 -10.83
N VAL A 315 17.55 11.49 -9.86
CA VAL A 315 16.94 10.81 -8.72
C VAL A 315 16.10 11.77 -7.89
N LYS A 316 14.93 11.30 -7.48
CA LYS A 316 14.06 11.97 -6.51
C LYS A 316 14.10 11.19 -5.20
N VAL A 317 14.39 11.88 -4.10
CA VAL A 317 14.53 11.28 -2.79
C VAL A 317 13.41 11.78 -1.89
N HIS A 318 12.67 10.84 -1.28
CA HIS A 318 11.55 11.11 -0.39
C HIS A 318 11.77 10.41 0.94
N MET A 319 12.21 11.13 1.96
CA MET A 319 12.44 10.57 3.30
C MET A 319 11.29 10.89 4.24
N TYR A 320 11.02 9.96 5.16
CA TYR A 320 9.84 10.04 6.04
C TYR A 320 10.14 10.62 7.43
N GLY A 321 11.38 11.02 7.72
CA GLY A 321 11.77 11.54 9.02
C GLY A 321 11.68 10.51 10.16
N LYS A 322 11.73 9.22 9.84
CA LYS A 322 11.66 8.13 10.82
C LYS A 322 13.05 7.80 11.36
N GLY A 323 13.13 7.44 12.65
CA GLY A 323 14.35 6.86 13.23
C GLY A 323 14.75 5.56 12.55
N VAL A 324 16.06 5.36 12.35
CA VAL A 324 16.60 4.18 11.68
C VAL A 324 16.37 2.93 12.55
N ARG A 325 15.87 1.88 11.91
CA ARG A 325 15.76 0.51 12.45
C ARG A 325 15.88 -0.48 11.29
N PRO A 326 16.52 -1.64 11.49
CA PRO A 326 16.64 -2.65 10.46
C PRO A 326 15.29 -3.02 9.83
N GLY A 327 15.22 -3.05 8.49
CA GLY A 327 14.04 -3.37 7.72
C GLY A 327 12.93 -2.31 7.70
N ARG A 328 13.04 -1.21 8.47
CA ARG A 328 12.02 -0.15 8.49
C ARG A 328 12.08 0.67 7.21
N LYS A 329 10.93 0.88 6.55
CA LYS A 329 10.80 1.82 5.43
C LYS A 329 11.06 3.25 5.93
N LEU A 330 12.21 3.81 5.57
CA LEU A 330 12.67 5.15 5.98
C LEU A 330 12.37 6.22 4.94
N GLY A 331 12.18 5.82 3.71
CA GLY A 331 11.93 6.66 2.56
C GLY A 331 11.84 5.82 1.29
N HIS A 332 11.82 6.49 0.17
CA HIS A 332 11.97 5.87 -1.15
C HIS A 332 12.67 6.83 -2.11
N VAL A 333 13.14 6.27 -3.20
CA VAL A 333 13.64 7.03 -4.35
C VAL A 333 12.79 6.73 -5.57
N ASN A 334 12.63 7.72 -6.45
CA ASN A 334 11.99 7.56 -7.76
C ASN A 334 12.97 7.95 -8.86
N ILE A 335 13.04 7.14 -9.91
CA ILE A 335 13.83 7.41 -11.12
C ILE A 335 12.98 7.07 -12.34
N SER A 336 12.97 7.97 -13.33
CA SER A 336 12.28 7.76 -14.60
C SER A 336 13.27 7.67 -15.75
N GLY A 337 12.88 7.00 -16.84
CA GLY A 337 13.68 6.85 -18.05
C GLY A 337 13.00 5.99 -19.11
N ASP A 338 13.79 5.54 -20.10
CA ASP A 338 13.28 4.80 -21.25
C ASP A 338 13.56 3.29 -21.18
N ASN A 339 14.53 2.86 -20.37
CA ASN A 339 14.97 1.48 -20.28
C ASN A 339 14.83 0.93 -18.87
N VAL A 340 14.05 -0.13 -18.71
CA VAL A 340 13.71 -0.75 -17.41
C VAL A 340 14.95 -1.16 -16.63
N GLU A 341 15.88 -1.89 -17.25
CA GLU A 341 17.08 -2.42 -16.58
C GLU A 341 17.97 -1.30 -16.05
N SER A 342 18.17 -0.26 -16.87
CA SER A 342 18.96 0.91 -16.47
C SER A 342 18.32 1.68 -15.33
N VAL A 343 17.01 1.96 -15.42
CA VAL A 343 16.27 2.72 -14.39
C VAL A 343 16.25 1.94 -13.07
N LEU A 344 16.02 0.61 -13.14
CA LEU A 344 16.00 -0.26 -11.98
C LEU A 344 17.37 -0.32 -11.28
N ALA A 345 18.45 -0.49 -12.04
CA ALA A 345 19.81 -0.51 -11.49
C ALA A 345 20.15 0.80 -10.75
N ARG A 346 19.80 1.94 -11.34
CA ARG A 346 20.00 3.29 -10.76
C ARG A 346 19.17 3.49 -9.49
N ALA A 347 17.90 3.06 -9.47
CA ALA A 347 17.04 3.17 -8.30
C ALA A 347 17.54 2.29 -7.15
N ARG A 348 17.96 1.06 -7.43
CA ARG A 348 18.57 0.14 -6.46
C ARG A 348 19.84 0.74 -5.87
N HIS A 349 20.76 1.22 -6.72
CA HIS A 349 21.99 1.85 -6.26
C HIS A 349 21.66 3.02 -5.31
N ALA A 350 20.78 3.93 -5.70
CA ALA A 350 20.44 5.09 -4.88
C ALA A 350 19.84 4.67 -3.52
N ALA A 351 18.87 3.75 -3.52
CA ALA A 351 18.21 3.28 -2.30
C ALA A 351 19.20 2.57 -1.36
N HIS A 352 20.01 1.63 -1.89
CA HIS A 352 21.01 0.87 -1.12
C HIS A 352 22.12 1.77 -0.60
N PHE A 353 22.59 2.73 -1.40
CA PHE A 353 23.61 3.66 -0.96
C PHE A 353 23.13 4.55 0.19
N ILE A 354 21.87 5.06 0.12
CA ILE A 354 21.27 5.81 1.23
C ILE A 354 21.17 4.93 2.47
N ALA A 355 20.66 3.69 2.33
CA ALA A 355 20.54 2.75 3.44
C ALA A 355 21.90 2.32 4.04
N GLY A 356 22.99 2.40 3.27
CA GLY A 356 24.31 1.89 3.68
C GLY A 356 24.48 0.39 3.48
N THR A 357 23.65 -0.22 2.66
CA THR A 357 23.69 -1.65 2.31
C THR A 357 24.38 -1.93 0.97
N ASP A 358 24.83 -0.89 0.27
CA ASP A 358 25.61 -1.06 -0.96
C ASP A 358 26.95 -1.73 -0.62
N THR A 359 27.10 -2.96 -1.11
CA THR A 359 28.33 -3.78 -0.89
C THR A 359 29.42 -3.46 -1.92
N ASN A 360 29.15 -2.58 -2.88
CA ASN A 360 30.10 -2.17 -3.90
C ASN A 360 30.38 -0.66 -3.79
N PRO A 361 31.27 -0.23 -2.86
CA PRO A 361 31.69 1.15 -2.79
C PRO A 361 32.61 1.45 -3.97
N HIS A 362 32.00 1.97 -5.03
CA HIS A 362 32.60 2.42 -6.29
C HIS A 362 33.06 1.35 -7.28
N PRO A 363 32.34 1.21 -8.41
CA PRO A 363 33.04 1.20 -9.67
C PRO A 363 33.24 2.66 -10.07
N ASP A 364 34.50 3.13 -10.01
CA ASP A 364 35.02 4.27 -10.75
C ASP A 364 34.24 5.62 -10.65
N LEU A 365 34.59 6.40 -9.60
CA LEU A 365 34.65 7.85 -9.77
C LEU A 365 35.99 8.19 -10.38
N PRO A 366 36.03 8.97 -11.50
CA PRO A 366 37.29 9.51 -12.01
C PRO A 366 37.95 10.49 -11.04
#